data_b380f0fee30b463eefe17d53f9557f8c
#
_entry.id   b380f0fee30b463eefe17d53f9557f8c
#
_cell.length_a   1.000
_cell.length_b   1.000
_cell.length_c   1.000
_cell.angle_alpha   90.00
_cell.angle_beta   90.00
_cell.angle_gamma   90.00
#
_symmetry.space_group_name_H-M   'P 1'
#
loop_
_entity.id
_entity.type
_entity.pdbx_description
1 polymer ?
#
loop_
_entity_poly.entity_id
_entity_poly.type
_entity_poly.pdbx_seq_one_letter_code
_entity_poly.pdbx_strand_id
1 'polypeptide(L)'
;MVFSHFSKRLARYTLAIASTLTAAAVVTLSGCGSAQVASAPQRVSLDARANGIAIRPADGRIFITDDKTNSVLSSVDGSTFTPFAAVPVVAGQANALSQVTIADTGSLLVGRFGFGTAGAVFEIGADKSVSTLSGPDPTRRRLGLSAIGTGKLLSTWFVKNGDAPATGGLSLITYDESAHAASEHNLLTGLAKPVGIAVQGDAVFISDQANNMILKTSLSGLINHAQAGGLNTTVIKINGPDLLTIDSNGTLYTKCNSTAVCRISQDNSVAVIANDFEDARGVAIDPGHHLLYVIDRQKSASGTGTLRSIPLN
;
A
#
# COMPACT_ATOMS: atom_id res chain seq x y z
N MET A 1 66.50 25.63 -23.99
CA MET A 1 67.93 25.18 -23.82
C MET A 1 67.89 23.67 -23.70
N VAL A 2 68.53 23.04 -24.66
CA VAL A 2 69.32 21.77 -24.67
C VAL A 2 68.50 20.49 -24.53
N PHE A 3 68.21 19.78 -25.63
CA PHE A 3 68.86 18.69 -26.38
C PHE A 3 69.43 17.57 -25.48
N SER A 4 69.03 16.25 -25.66
CA SER A 4 69.57 15.31 -26.69
C SER A 4 68.96 13.95 -26.45
N HIS A 5 68.40 13.27 -27.41
CA HIS A 5 68.95 12.32 -28.38
C HIS A 5 69.62 11.05 -27.80
N PHE A 6 69.20 9.93 -28.30
CA PHE A 6 69.89 8.72 -28.85
C PHE A 6 69.07 7.45 -28.50
N SER A 7 68.63 6.70 -29.37
CA SER A 7 68.96 5.99 -30.59
C SER A 7 68.94 4.46 -30.41
N LYS A 8 68.12 3.85 -31.22
CA LYS A 8 68.19 2.54 -31.91
C LYS A 8 68.92 1.34 -31.29
N ARG A 9 68.25 0.18 -31.25
CA ARG A 9 68.76 -1.02 -31.95
C ARG A 9 67.64 -1.97 -32.30
N LEU A 10 67.56 -2.32 -33.61
CA LEU A 10 66.91 -3.46 -34.21
C LEU A 10 67.61 -4.75 -33.82
N ALA A 11 66.88 -5.80 -33.58
CA ALA A 11 67.30 -7.18 -33.81
C ALA A 11 66.13 -7.97 -34.40
N ARG A 12 66.35 -8.36 -35.65
CA ARG A 12 65.53 -9.32 -36.40
C ARG A 12 65.89 -10.74 -35.95
N TYR A 13 64.93 -11.60 -35.69
CA TYR A 13 65.04 -13.05 -35.88
C TYR A 13 63.80 -13.57 -36.53
N THR A 14 64.06 -14.39 -37.56
CA THR A 14 63.13 -15.00 -38.50
C THR A 14 62.69 -16.38 -38.01
N LEU A 15 61.43 -16.70 -38.31
CA LEU A 15 60.87 -17.98 -38.76
C LEU A 15 60.90 -19.22 -37.85
N ALA A 16 59.73 -19.68 -37.47
CA ALA A 16 59.32 -21.08 -37.67
C ALA A 16 57.76 -21.16 -37.61
N ILE A 17 57.22 -21.63 -38.73
CA ILE A 17 55.81 -21.96 -38.95
C ILE A 17 55.54 -23.30 -38.30
N ALA A 18 54.58 -23.40 -37.39
CA ALA A 18 53.92 -24.64 -37.00
C ALA A 18 52.41 -24.42 -37.02
N SER A 19 51.79 -24.98 -38.06
CA SER A 19 50.35 -25.04 -38.25
C SER A 19 49.74 -26.04 -37.28
N THR A 20 48.99 -25.60 -36.29
CA THR A 20 48.05 -26.47 -35.57
C THR A 20 46.64 -25.95 -35.79
N LEU A 21 45.85 -26.70 -36.57
CA LEU A 21 44.41 -26.53 -36.65
C LEU A 21 43.84 -26.81 -35.28
N THR A 22 43.29 -25.74 -34.62
CA THR A 22 42.42 -25.90 -33.48
C THR A 22 41.01 -25.64 -33.95
N ALA A 23 40.19 -26.71 -33.96
CA ALA A 23 38.76 -26.62 -34.21
C ALA A 23 38.13 -25.77 -33.13
N ALA A 24 37.62 -24.58 -33.49
CA ALA A 24 36.80 -23.75 -32.61
C ALA A 24 35.40 -24.39 -32.49
N ALA A 25 35.13 -25.07 -31.39
CA ALA A 25 33.79 -25.48 -31.03
C ALA A 25 33.02 -24.19 -30.65
N VAL A 26 32.14 -23.75 -31.54
CA VAL A 26 31.12 -22.70 -31.21
C VAL A 26 30.11 -23.36 -30.28
N VAL A 27 30.28 -23.10 -28.98
CA VAL A 27 29.24 -23.39 -27.99
C VAL A 27 28.20 -22.28 -28.13
N THR A 28 27.13 -22.54 -28.85
CA THR A 28 25.92 -21.73 -28.80
C THR A 28 25.30 -21.94 -27.43
N LEU A 29 25.55 -21.03 -26.51
CA LEU A 29 24.75 -20.90 -25.29
C LEU A 29 23.33 -20.48 -25.70
N SER A 30 22.48 -21.47 -25.92
CA SER A 30 21.04 -21.26 -25.94
C SER A 30 20.64 -20.77 -24.54
N GLY A 31 20.52 -19.47 -24.39
CA GLY A 31 19.91 -18.88 -23.19
C GLY A 31 18.47 -19.38 -23.09
N CYS A 32 18.24 -20.43 -22.30
CA CYS A 32 16.92 -20.70 -21.76
C CYS A 32 16.54 -19.48 -20.91
N GLY A 33 15.90 -18.50 -21.51
CA GLY A 33 15.07 -17.56 -20.77
C GLY A 33 14.04 -18.42 -20.05
N SER A 34 14.22 -18.64 -18.76
CA SER A 34 13.17 -19.21 -17.92
C SER A 34 11.99 -18.24 -18.01
N ALA A 35 10.98 -18.58 -18.81
CA ALA A 35 9.70 -17.95 -18.75
C ALA A 35 9.26 -18.06 -17.28
N GLN A 36 9.17 -16.94 -16.60
CA GLN A 36 8.69 -16.85 -15.23
C GLN A 36 7.25 -17.32 -15.29
N VAL A 37 7.00 -18.56 -14.88
CA VAL A 37 5.65 -19.12 -14.79
C VAL A 37 4.93 -18.27 -13.77
N ALA A 38 3.94 -17.51 -14.20
CA ALA A 38 3.08 -16.79 -13.31
C ALA A 38 2.54 -17.78 -12.28
N SER A 39 2.90 -17.59 -11.00
CA SER A 39 2.44 -18.49 -9.94
C SER A 39 0.92 -18.45 -9.90
N ALA A 40 0.30 -19.64 -9.80
CA ALA A 40 -1.15 -19.75 -9.68
C ALA A 40 -1.65 -18.92 -8.49
N PRO A 41 -2.87 -18.37 -8.54
CA PRO A 41 -3.45 -17.61 -7.44
C PRO A 41 -3.36 -18.45 -6.15
N GLN A 42 -2.65 -17.92 -5.17
CA GLN A 42 -2.45 -18.61 -3.89
C GLN A 42 -3.48 -18.10 -2.89
N ARG A 43 -4.00 -19.00 -2.06
CA ARG A 43 -4.85 -18.68 -0.91
C ARG A 43 -4.16 -19.16 0.36
N VAL A 44 -3.92 -18.25 1.28
CA VAL A 44 -3.31 -18.51 2.58
C VAL A 44 -4.34 -18.25 3.67
N SER A 45 -4.62 -19.25 4.49
CA SER A 45 -5.52 -19.10 5.63
C SER A 45 -4.90 -18.19 6.68
N LEU A 46 -5.69 -17.24 7.19
CA LEU A 46 -5.33 -16.33 8.26
C LEU A 46 -6.17 -16.63 9.49
N ASP A 47 -5.53 -16.96 10.62
CA ASP A 47 -6.21 -16.95 11.92
C ASP A 47 -6.27 -15.52 12.46
N ALA A 48 -6.87 -14.64 11.67
CA ALA A 48 -6.98 -13.22 11.93
C ALA A 48 -8.26 -12.66 11.34
N ARG A 49 -8.83 -11.67 12.00
CA ARG A 49 -9.87 -10.82 11.43
C ARG A 49 -9.22 -9.65 10.70
N ALA A 50 -8.55 -9.99 9.59
CA ALA A 50 -7.70 -9.06 8.86
C ALA A 50 -8.51 -7.97 8.16
N ASN A 51 -7.93 -6.76 8.04
CA ASN A 51 -8.58 -5.61 7.41
C ASN A 51 -7.63 -4.85 6.47
N GLY A 52 -6.61 -4.17 6.97
CA GLY A 52 -5.62 -3.46 6.18
C GLY A 52 -4.40 -4.30 5.86
N ILE A 53 -3.74 -4.00 4.75
CA ILE A 53 -2.51 -4.66 4.31
C ILE A 53 -1.54 -3.62 3.73
N ALA A 54 -0.25 -3.78 4.00
CA ALA A 54 0.83 -3.05 3.35
C ALA A 54 2.03 -3.95 3.11
N ILE A 55 2.83 -3.64 2.10
CA ILE A 55 4.09 -4.31 1.80
C ILE A 55 5.19 -3.28 1.95
N ARG A 56 6.21 -3.59 2.75
CA ARG A 56 7.34 -2.69 2.95
C ARG A 56 8.30 -2.79 1.76
N PRO A 57 8.56 -1.69 1.03
CA PRO A 57 9.38 -1.75 -0.18
C PRO A 57 10.83 -2.20 0.07
N ALA A 58 11.36 -1.93 1.26
CA ALA A 58 12.77 -2.20 1.59
C ALA A 58 13.10 -3.70 1.65
N ASP A 59 12.16 -4.56 2.05
CA ASP A 59 12.41 -5.99 2.29
C ASP A 59 11.27 -6.91 1.83
N GLY A 60 10.23 -6.37 1.20
CA GLY A 60 9.07 -7.14 0.74
C GLY A 60 8.18 -7.69 1.87
N ARG A 61 8.45 -7.35 3.14
CA ARG A 61 7.67 -7.82 4.28
C ARG A 61 6.22 -7.33 4.20
N ILE A 62 5.29 -8.25 4.36
CA ILE A 62 3.86 -7.98 4.36
C ILE A 62 3.41 -7.75 5.80
N PHE A 63 2.59 -6.72 6.00
CA PHE A 63 1.95 -6.39 7.27
C PHE A 63 0.43 -6.38 7.08
N ILE A 64 -0.30 -6.97 8.02
CA ILE A 64 -1.76 -6.96 8.06
C ILE A 64 -2.25 -6.52 9.43
N THR A 65 -3.35 -5.77 9.46
CA THR A 65 -4.03 -5.43 10.72
C THR A 65 -5.01 -6.53 11.10
N ASP A 66 -5.04 -6.90 12.38
CA ASP A 66 -5.93 -7.92 12.92
C ASP A 66 -6.84 -7.34 14.00
N ASP A 67 -8.15 -7.30 13.70
CA ASP A 67 -9.18 -6.85 14.66
C ASP A 67 -9.42 -7.86 15.80
N LYS A 68 -9.06 -9.14 15.62
CA LYS A 68 -9.30 -10.20 16.60
C LYS A 68 -8.39 -10.03 17.82
N THR A 69 -7.12 -9.73 17.56
CA THR A 69 -6.10 -9.57 18.61
C THR A 69 -5.70 -8.11 18.83
N ASN A 70 -6.26 -7.19 18.06
CA ASN A 70 -5.93 -5.77 18.06
C ASN A 70 -4.42 -5.55 17.87
N SER A 71 -3.87 -6.19 16.85
CA SER A 71 -2.44 -6.21 16.56
C SER A 71 -2.15 -6.08 15.07
N VAL A 72 -0.89 -5.87 14.75
CA VAL A 72 -0.34 -6.03 13.41
C VAL A 72 0.39 -7.36 13.35
N LEU A 73 0.09 -8.15 12.33
CA LEU A 73 0.81 -9.37 11.99
C LEU A 73 1.76 -9.10 10.85
N SER A 74 2.84 -9.88 10.73
CA SER A 74 3.77 -9.76 9.63
C SER A 74 4.20 -11.11 9.06
N SER A 75 4.54 -11.09 7.76
CA SER A 75 5.09 -12.22 7.02
C SER A 75 6.24 -11.77 6.13
N VAL A 76 7.25 -12.63 5.94
CA VAL A 76 8.36 -12.42 4.99
C VAL A 76 8.13 -13.18 3.68
N ASP A 77 7.27 -14.18 3.69
CA ASP A 77 7.03 -15.11 2.59
C ASP A 77 5.59 -15.08 2.05
N GLY A 78 4.72 -14.29 2.70
CA GLY A 78 3.30 -14.21 2.36
C GLY A 78 2.48 -15.44 2.75
N SER A 79 3.09 -16.47 3.36
CA SER A 79 2.43 -17.72 3.71
C SER A 79 2.22 -17.91 5.20
N THR A 80 3.16 -17.46 6.02
CA THR A 80 3.12 -17.58 7.48
C THR A 80 3.10 -16.22 8.12
N PHE A 81 2.04 -15.91 8.88
CA PHE A 81 1.89 -14.65 9.60
C PHE A 81 2.09 -14.83 11.10
N THR A 82 2.91 -13.98 11.68
CA THR A 82 3.19 -13.97 13.13
C THR A 82 2.91 -12.59 13.71
N PRO A 83 2.57 -12.50 15.02
CA PRO A 83 2.40 -11.22 15.69
C PRO A 83 3.65 -10.34 15.55
N PHE A 84 3.45 -9.10 15.09
CA PHE A 84 4.49 -8.10 14.98
C PHE A 84 4.45 -7.12 16.15
N ALA A 85 3.31 -6.46 16.38
CA ALA A 85 3.10 -5.55 17.49
C ALA A 85 1.61 -5.50 17.87
N ALA A 86 1.32 -5.40 19.17
CA ALA A 86 -0.04 -5.16 19.66
C ALA A 86 -0.23 -3.66 19.92
N VAL A 87 -1.38 -3.12 19.55
CA VAL A 87 -1.69 -1.70 19.76
C VAL A 87 -2.56 -1.52 21.01
N PRO A 88 -2.44 -0.38 21.73
CA PRO A 88 -3.26 -0.09 22.90
C PRO A 88 -4.76 -0.13 22.60
N VAL A 89 -5.56 -0.62 23.54
CA VAL A 89 -7.03 -0.64 23.44
C VAL A 89 -7.66 0.41 24.32
N VAL A 90 -8.83 0.91 23.92
CA VAL A 90 -9.68 1.74 24.79
C VAL A 90 -10.76 0.83 25.40
N ALA A 91 -10.72 0.69 26.71
CA ALA A 91 -11.67 -0.17 27.42
C ALA A 91 -13.13 0.28 27.19
N GLY A 92 -14.02 -0.70 27.02
CA GLY A 92 -15.44 -0.45 26.82
C GLY A 92 -15.84 0.13 25.46
N GLN A 93 -14.89 0.26 24.52
CA GLN A 93 -15.14 0.74 23.15
C GLN A 93 -14.69 -0.30 22.11
N ALA A 94 -15.25 -0.26 20.92
CA ALA A 94 -14.78 -1.07 19.81
C ALA A 94 -13.43 -0.53 19.29
N ASN A 95 -12.44 -1.40 19.15
CA ASN A 95 -11.07 -1.08 18.80
C ASN A 95 -10.64 -1.71 17.46
N ALA A 96 -11.52 -1.69 16.46
CA ALA A 96 -11.22 -2.26 15.16
C ALA A 96 -10.07 -1.53 14.46
N LEU A 97 -9.11 -2.28 13.94
CA LEU A 97 -8.02 -1.73 13.15
C LEU A 97 -8.43 -1.60 11.66
N SER A 98 -7.90 -0.60 11.00
CA SER A 98 -8.16 -0.32 9.59
C SER A 98 -6.89 -0.46 8.75
N GLN A 99 -6.56 0.54 7.93
CA GLN A 99 -5.37 0.51 7.08
C GLN A 99 -4.08 0.54 7.90
N VAL A 100 -3.05 -0.12 7.37
CA VAL A 100 -1.65 0.07 7.69
C VAL A 100 -0.94 0.66 6.46
N THR A 101 -0.03 1.60 6.67
CA THR A 101 0.84 2.15 5.63
C THR A 101 2.27 2.24 6.14
N ILE A 102 3.23 2.38 5.23
CA ILE A 102 4.65 2.45 5.56
C ILE A 102 5.08 3.92 5.44
N ALA A 103 5.67 4.47 6.49
CA ALA A 103 6.31 5.78 6.45
C ALA A 103 7.66 5.71 5.71
N ASP A 104 8.19 6.86 5.28
CA ASP A 104 9.51 6.94 4.62
C ASP A 104 10.66 6.40 5.49
N THR A 105 10.51 6.48 6.80
CA THR A 105 11.47 5.93 7.78
C THR A 105 11.41 4.40 7.91
N GLY A 106 10.38 3.78 7.31
CA GLY A 106 10.09 2.34 7.42
C GLY A 106 9.23 1.97 8.61
N SER A 107 8.85 2.94 9.48
CA SER A 107 7.85 2.76 10.54
C SER A 107 6.48 2.44 9.93
N LEU A 108 5.64 1.71 10.68
CA LEU A 108 4.26 1.49 10.29
C LEU A 108 3.36 2.56 10.88
N LEU A 109 2.43 3.06 10.10
CA LEU A 109 1.33 3.89 10.57
C LEU A 109 0.03 3.10 10.47
N VAL A 110 -0.68 2.96 11.57
CA VAL A 110 -1.87 2.09 11.69
C VAL A 110 -3.06 2.91 12.13
N GLY A 111 -4.15 2.87 11.36
CA GLY A 111 -5.41 3.51 11.72
C GLY A 111 -6.28 2.61 12.59
N ARG A 112 -6.92 3.20 13.60
CA ARG A 112 -7.98 2.55 14.34
C ARG A 112 -9.34 3.13 13.94
N PHE A 113 -10.20 2.25 13.46
CA PHE A 113 -11.61 2.51 13.28
C PHE A 113 -12.31 2.40 14.63
N GLY A 114 -12.11 3.40 15.47
CA GLY A 114 -12.69 3.42 16.80
C GLY A 114 -14.15 3.89 16.81
N PHE A 115 -14.91 3.43 17.81
CA PHE A 115 -16.22 4.00 18.10
C PHE A 115 -16.12 4.94 19.30
N GLY A 116 -17.02 5.92 19.39
CA GLY A 116 -16.95 6.95 20.42
C GLY A 116 -15.69 7.80 20.24
N THR A 117 -14.76 7.71 21.17
CA THR A 117 -13.49 8.44 21.20
C THR A 117 -12.27 7.52 21.06
N ALA A 118 -12.44 6.33 20.46
CA ALA A 118 -11.36 5.39 20.29
C ALA A 118 -10.62 5.53 18.95
N GLY A 119 -10.97 6.48 18.08
CA GLY A 119 -10.25 6.76 16.84
C GLY A 119 -8.80 7.17 17.12
N ALA A 120 -7.83 6.57 16.40
CA ALA A 120 -6.42 6.84 16.63
C ALA A 120 -5.58 6.55 15.37
N VAL A 121 -4.37 7.07 15.36
CA VAL A 121 -3.27 6.63 14.50
C VAL A 121 -2.14 6.18 15.43
N PHE A 122 -1.63 4.99 15.18
CA PHE A 122 -0.46 4.45 15.87
C PHE A 122 0.74 4.48 14.95
N GLU A 123 1.89 4.78 15.53
CA GLU A 123 3.19 4.57 14.93
C GLU A 123 3.83 3.33 15.55
N ILE A 124 4.40 2.45 14.71
CA ILE A 124 5.10 1.25 15.15
C ILE A 124 6.49 1.28 14.56
N GLY A 125 7.50 1.42 15.41
CA GLY A 125 8.89 1.47 15.02
C GLY A 125 9.43 0.11 14.54
N ALA A 126 10.64 0.13 13.98
CA ALA A 126 11.36 -1.09 13.56
C ALA A 126 11.66 -2.02 14.74
N ASP A 127 11.83 -1.47 15.93
CA ASP A 127 12.01 -2.18 17.20
C ASP A 127 10.70 -2.74 17.78
N LYS A 128 9.58 -2.54 17.07
CA LYS A 128 8.20 -2.91 17.46
C LYS A 128 7.63 -2.07 18.62
N SER A 129 8.29 -0.98 19.02
CA SER A 129 7.71 0.00 19.91
C SER A 129 6.44 0.59 19.31
N VAL A 130 5.41 0.80 20.14
CA VAL A 130 4.11 1.32 19.68
C VAL A 130 3.83 2.61 20.40
N SER A 131 3.60 3.67 19.64
CA SER A 131 3.19 4.97 20.14
C SER A 131 1.87 5.40 19.51
N THR A 132 1.03 6.07 20.28
CA THR A 132 -0.18 6.71 19.74
C THR A 132 0.16 8.15 19.38
N LEU A 133 -0.10 8.56 18.13
CA LEU A 133 0.05 9.97 17.76
C LEU A 133 -0.95 10.82 18.54
N SER A 134 -0.46 11.73 19.36
CA SER A 134 -1.29 12.71 20.04
C SER A 134 -1.71 13.82 19.05
N GLY A 135 -2.93 14.35 19.18
CA GLY A 135 -3.43 15.47 18.37
C GLY A 135 -4.54 15.10 17.36
N PRO A 136 -4.50 13.95 16.66
CA PRO A 136 -5.62 13.58 15.80
C PRO A 136 -6.93 13.42 16.58
N ASP A 137 -8.05 13.91 16.00
CA ASP A 137 -9.37 13.87 16.62
C ASP A 137 -9.82 12.43 16.90
N PRO A 138 -10.01 12.01 18.16
CA PRO A 138 -10.36 10.65 18.54
C PRO A 138 -11.82 10.27 18.21
N THR A 139 -12.69 11.23 17.89
CA THR A 139 -14.09 10.95 17.50
C THR A 139 -14.20 10.47 16.07
N ARG A 140 -13.15 10.60 15.28
CA ARG A 140 -13.10 10.21 13.86
C ARG A 140 -12.83 8.74 13.71
N ARG A 141 -13.71 8.05 13.00
CA ARG A 141 -13.49 6.67 12.56
C ARG A 141 -12.56 6.69 11.36
N ARG A 142 -11.29 6.30 11.56
CA ARG A 142 -10.24 6.36 10.54
C ARG A 142 -10.16 5.04 9.80
N LEU A 143 -10.14 5.10 8.47
CA LEU A 143 -10.15 3.92 7.62
C LEU A 143 -8.92 3.85 6.71
N GLY A 144 -8.81 4.73 5.74
CA GLY A 144 -7.67 4.79 4.83
C GLY A 144 -6.54 5.65 5.38
N LEU A 145 -5.32 5.20 5.17
CA LEU A 145 -4.09 5.91 5.46
C LEU A 145 -3.14 5.85 4.26
N SER A 146 -2.46 6.95 3.98
CA SER A 146 -1.39 7.01 2.98
C SER A 146 -0.30 7.96 3.42
N ALA A 147 0.90 7.46 3.66
CA ALA A 147 2.08 8.31 3.87
C ALA A 147 2.42 9.04 2.56
N ILE A 148 2.70 10.34 2.64
CA ILE A 148 2.95 11.22 1.48
C ILE A 148 4.26 12.01 1.60
N GLY A 149 5.17 11.53 2.40
CA GLY A 149 6.47 12.13 2.70
C GLY A 149 6.73 12.14 4.20
N THR A 150 7.94 12.55 4.57
CA THR A 150 8.41 12.56 5.94
C THR A 150 7.49 13.37 6.85
N GLY A 151 6.97 12.75 7.89
CA GLY A 151 6.08 13.37 8.87
C GLY A 151 4.72 13.79 8.32
N LYS A 152 4.28 13.26 7.16
CA LYS A 152 3.00 13.61 6.54
C LYS A 152 2.18 12.39 6.17
N LEU A 153 0.94 12.38 6.58
CA LEU A 153 -0.02 11.29 6.39
C LEU A 153 -1.36 11.84 5.95
N LEU A 154 -1.93 11.30 4.90
CA LEU A 154 -3.34 11.49 4.57
C LEU A 154 -4.17 10.44 5.29
N SER A 155 -5.31 10.86 5.87
CA SER A 155 -6.25 9.99 6.58
C SER A 155 -7.67 10.25 6.12
N THR A 156 -8.35 9.24 5.61
CA THR A 156 -9.81 9.28 5.45
C THR A 156 -10.48 9.02 6.78
N TRP A 157 -11.60 9.70 7.02
CA TRP A 157 -12.33 9.58 8.26
C TRP A 157 -13.83 9.84 8.05
N PHE A 158 -14.66 9.33 8.93
CA PHE A 158 -16.04 9.77 9.06
C PHE A 158 -16.49 9.77 10.53
N VAL A 159 -17.52 10.55 10.80
CA VAL A 159 -18.22 10.62 12.08
C VAL A 159 -19.69 10.24 11.83
N LYS A 160 -20.28 9.48 12.74
CA LYS A 160 -21.69 9.14 12.71
C LYS A 160 -22.29 9.45 14.09
N ASN A 161 -23.23 10.37 14.12
CA ASN A 161 -23.90 10.81 15.33
C ASN A 161 -25.34 10.27 15.32
N GLY A 162 -25.60 9.24 16.11
CA GLY A 162 -26.92 8.61 16.17
C GLY A 162 -27.42 8.16 14.80
N ASP A 163 -28.66 8.53 14.45
CA ASP A 163 -29.31 8.20 13.19
C ASP A 163 -29.02 9.19 12.05
N ALA A 164 -28.31 10.30 12.35
CA ALA A 164 -27.95 11.27 11.33
C ALA A 164 -27.05 10.63 10.24
N PRO A 165 -27.10 11.12 8.99
CA PRO A 165 -26.18 10.72 7.96
C PRO A 165 -24.71 10.88 8.41
N ALA A 166 -23.86 9.95 8.06
CA ALA A 166 -22.44 10.07 8.34
C ALA A 166 -21.86 11.26 7.59
N THR A 167 -20.95 11.98 8.23
CA THR A 167 -20.16 13.05 7.62
C THR A 167 -18.70 12.66 7.66
N GLY A 168 -18.06 12.68 6.51
CA GLY A 168 -16.68 12.26 6.39
C GLY A 168 -15.83 13.23 5.58
N GLY A 169 -14.55 12.92 5.51
CA GLY A 169 -13.58 13.74 4.80
C GLY A 169 -12.22 13.10 4.69
N LEU A 170 -11.29 13.91 4.22
CA LEU A 170 -9.87 13.66 4.16
C LEU A 170 -9.13 14.70 5.00
N SER A 171 -8.19 14.25 5.80
CA SER A 171 -7.29 15.13 6.57
C SER A 171 -5.84 14.90 6.19
N LEU A 172 -5.05 15.96 6.27
CA LEU A 172 -3.60 15.90 6.39
C LEU A 172 -3.25 15.86 7.89
N ILE A 173 -2.50 14.85 8.28
CA ILE A 173 -1.87 14.71 9.59
C ILE A 173 -0.38 14.99 9.39
N THR A 174 0.13 16.04 10.04
CA THR A 174 1.57 16.31 10.12
C THR A 174 2.04 15.87 11.48
N TYR A 175 3.04 14.98 11.55
CA TYR A 175 3.49 14.40 12.81
C TYR A 175 5.00 14.44 12.95
N ASP A 176 5.44 14.40 14.20
CA ASP A 176 6.84 14.27 14.61
C ASP A 176 7.03 12.88 15.22
N GLU A 177 7.88 12.06 14.58
CA GLU A 177 8.14 10.68 15.01
C GLU A 177 8.81 10.63 16.39
N SER A 178 9.65 11.60 16.72
CA SER A 178 10.38 11.61 18.00
C SER A 178 9.50 12.04 19.18
N ALA A 179 8.58 12.97 18.94
CA ALA A 179 7.65 13.48 19.94
C ALA A 179 6.32 12.71 19.98
N HIS A 180 6.03 11.89 18.99
CA HIS A 180 4.74 11.22 18.76
C HIS A 180 3.56 12.21 18.83
N ALA A 181 3.81 13.44 18.39
CA ALA A 181 2.85 14.53 18.36
C ALA A 181 2.44 14.85 16.93
N ALA A 182 1.17 15.19 16.73
CA ALA A 182 0.65 15.49 15.41
C ALA A 182 -0.33 16.66 15.43
N SER A 183 -0.45 17.32 14.29
CA SER A 183 -1.55 18.24 13.98
C SER A 183 -2.39 17.66 12.86
N GLU A 184 -3.69 17.92 12.88
CA GLU A 184 -4.64 17.45 11.90
C GLU A 184 -5.39 18.60 11.25
N HIS A 185 -5.36 18.65 9.90
CA HIS A 185 -6.07 19.66 9.11
C HIS A 185 -6.99 18.98 8.09
N ASN A 186 -8.24 19.45 7.99
CA ASN A 186 -9.16 18.97 6.96
C ASN A 186 -8.73 19.50 5.59
N LEU A 187 -8.55 18.61 4.64
CA LEU A 187 -8.33 18.95 3.23
C LEU A 187 -9.62 18.89 2.42
N LEU A 188 -10.51 17.97 2.77
CA LEU A 188 -11.80 17.76 2.11
C LEU A 188 -12.84 17.31 3.14
N THR A 189 -14.05 17.85 3.03
CA THR A 189 -15.21 17.46 3.85
C THR A 189 -16.43 17.20 2.96
N GLY A 190 -17.52 16.71 3.54
CA GLY A 190 -18.76 16.48 2.81
C GLY A 190 -18.83 15.11 2.12
N LEU A 191 -17.88 14.21 2.36
CA LEU A 191 -17.97 12.81 1.97
C LEU A 191 -18.90 12.05 2.93
N ALA A 192 -19.56 10.99 2.45
CA ALA A 192 -20.48 10.24 3.31
C ALA A 192 -19.73 9.17 4.14
N LYS A 193 -18.99 8.29 3.47
CA LYS A 193 -18.19 7.24 4.13
C LYS A 193 -16.90 7.00 3.35
N PRO A 194 -15.94 7.92 3.43
CA PRO A 194 -14.65 7.69 2.79
C PRO A 194 -13.88 6.58 3.51
N VAL A 195 -13.39 5.60 2.74
CA VAL A 195 -12.74 4.39 3.24
C VAL A 195 -11.29 4.33 2.80
N GLY A 196 -11.05 4.15 1.51
CA GLY A 196 -9.72 3.97 0.96
C GLY A 196 -9.11 5.27 0.46
N ILE A 197 -7.79 5.30 0.43
CA ILE A 197 -7.00 6.35 -0.19
C ILE A 197 -5.80 5.74 -0.90
N ALA A 198 -5.50 6.23 -2.10
CA ALA A 198 -4.26 5.93 -2.82
C ALA A 198 -3.70 7.21 -3.40
N VAL A 199 -2.37 7.32 -3.44
CA VAL A 199 -1.65 8.50 -3.94
C VAL A 199 -0.57 8.05 -4.91
N GLN A 200 -0.49 8.73 -6.06
CA GLN A 200 0.59 8.55 -7.02
C GLN A 200 0.98 9.92 -7.60
N GLY A 201 2.18 10.37 -7.28
CA GLY A 201 2.60 11.73 -7.63
C GLY A 201 1.66 12.77 -7.06
N ASP A 202 1.08 13.60 -7.91
CA ASP A 202 0.06 14.60 -7.50
C ASP A 202 -1.38 14.05 -7.51
N ALA A 203 -1.61 12.84 -8.01
CA ALA A 203 -2.95 12.26 -8.06
C ALA A 203 -3.33 11.62 -6.72
N VAL A 204 -4.51 11.99 -6.20
CA VAL A 204 -5.12 11.43 -4.98
C VAL A 204 -6.46 10.81 -5.36
N PHE A 205 -6.67 9.57 -4.93
CA PHE A 205 -7.88 8.83 -5.13
C PHE A 205 -8.50 8.48 -3.78
N ILE A 206 -9.78 8.75 -3.60
CA ILE A 206 -10.52 8.55 -2.35
C ILE A 206 -11.76 7.72 -2.66
N SER A 207 -11.91 6.55 -2.07
CA SER A 207 -13.16 5.79 -2.17
C SER A 207 -14.20 6.35 -1.20
N ASP A 208 -15.37 6.75 -1.68
CA ASP A 208 -16.54 7.03 -0.85
C ASP A 208 -17.54 5.88 -1.01
N GLN A 209 -17.48 4.94 -0.07
CA GLN A 209 -18.22 3.69 -0.12
C GLN A 209 -19.74 3.91 -0.13
N ALA A 210 -20.23 4.85 0.67
CA ALA A 210 -21.68 5.11 0.77
C ALA A 210 -22.24 5.76 -0.50
N ASN A 211 -21.41 6.53 -1.23
CA ASN A 211 -21.79 7.16 -2.48
C ASN A 211 -21.45 6.32 -3.73
N ASN A 212 -20.91 5.10 -3.55
CA ASN A 212 -20.54 4.20 -4.64
C ASN A 212 -19.63 4.89 -5.69
N MET A 213 -18.56 5.54 -5.22
CA MET A 213 -17.66 6.28 -6.10
C MET A 213 -16.22 6.30 -5.59
N ILE A 214 -15.30 6.57 -6.51
CA ILE A 214 -13.95 7.02 -6.20
C ILE A 214 -13.82 8.46 -6.71
N LEU A 215 -13.35 9.34 -5.85
CA LEU A 215 -12.97 10.70 -6.19
C LEU A 215 -11.51 10.70 -6.60
N LYS A 216 -11.20 11.32 -7.75
CA LYS A 216 -9.84 11.64 -8.18
C LYS A 216 -9.65 13.15 -8.14
N THR A 217 -8.57 13.59 -7.50
CA THR A 217 -8.21 15.01 -7.37
C THR A 217 -6.68 15.16 -7.32
N SER A 218 -6.16 16.38 -7.14
CA SER A 218 -4.72 16.63 -6.99
C SER A 218 -4.34 16.90 -5.54
N LEU A 219 -3.18 16.37 -5.11
CA LEU A 219 -2.62 16.62 -3.78
C LEU A 219 -2.28 18.10 -3.58
N SER A 220 -1.65 18.72 -4.58
CA SER A 220 -1.33 20.15 -4.57
C SER A 220 -2.60 21.00 -4.49
N GLY A 221 -3.66 20.63 -5.21
CA GLY A 221 -4.96 21.29 -5.12
C GLY A 221 -5.58 21.16 -3.73
N LEU A 222 -5.54 19.97 -3.13
CA LEU A 222 -6.03 19.75 -1.77
C LEU A 222 -5.27 20.58 -0.73
N ILE A 223 -3.95 20.64 -0.81
CA ILE A 223 -3.12 21.37 0.16
C ILE A 223 -3.30 22.89 0.01
N ASN A 224 -3.37 23.39 -1.23
CA ASN A 224 -3.43 24.83 -1.49
C ASN A 224 -4.84 25.43 -1.36
N HIS A 225 -5.89 24.59 -1.52
CA HIS A 225 -7.30 25.04 -1.57
C HIS A 225 -8.18 24.37 -0.52
N ALA A 226 -7.63 24.09 0.64
CA ALA A 226 -8.26 23.30 1.71
C ALA A 226 -9.68 23.75 2.13
N GLN A 227 -10.24 24.82 1.55
CA GLN A 227 -11.59 25.33 1.90
C GLN A 227 -12.37 25.94 0.73
N ALA A 228 -11.85 26.02 -0.47
CA ALA A 228 -12.56 26.65 -1.59
C ALA A 228 -13.18 25.60 -2.50
N GLY A 229 -14.49 25.70 -2.76
CA GLY A 229 -15.27 24.85 -3.67
C GLY A 229 -14.84 24.96 -5.14
N GLY A 230 -13.59 24.63 -5.43
CA GLY A 230 -12.94 24.75 -6.73
C GLY A 230 -11.95 23.61 -7.03
N LEU A 231 -11.97 22.51 -6.25
CA LEU A 231 -11.16 21.34 -6.57
C LEU A 231 -11.65 20.70 -7.88
N ASN A 232 -10.76 20.59 -8.84
CA ASN A 232 -11.01 19.75 -10.01
C ASN A 232 -11.09 18.29 -9.55
N THR A 233 -12.31 17.75 -9.52
CA THR A 233 -12.56 16.37 -9.14
C THR A 233 -13.14 15.58 -10.31
N THR A 234 -12.60 14.38 -10.51
CA THR A 234 -13.23 13.38 -11.39
C THR A 234 -13.88 12.32 -10.53
N VAL A 235 -15.12 11.95 -10.87
CA VAL A 235 -15.87 10.91 -10.19
C VAL A 235 -15.88 9.65 -11.03
N ILE A 236 -15.38 8.56 -10.44
CA ILE A 236 -15.43 7.20 -11.02
C ILE A 236 -16.53 6.44 -10.30
N LYS A 237 -17.56 6.02 -11.03
CA LYS A 237 -18.66 5.23 -10.47
C LYS A 237 -18.25 3.78 -10.30
N ILE A 238 -18.36 3.28 -9.06
CA ILE A 238 -18.00 1.91 -8.70
C ILE A 238 -18.77 1.50 -7.45
N ASN A 239 -19.33 0.31 -7.44
CA ASN A 239 -20.23 -0.12 -6.36
C ASN A 239 -19.44 -0.60 -5.13
N GLY A 240 -19.64 0.06 -3.98
CA GLY A 240 -19.11 -0.33 -2.67
C GLY A 240 -17.58 -0.40 -2.60
N PRO A 241 -16.81 0.58 -3.15
CA PRO A 241 -15.36 0.55 -3.07
C PRO A 241 -14.88 0.56 -1.61
N ASP A 242 -13.75 -0.08 -1.34
CA ASP A 242 -13.16 -0.17 0.01
C ASP A 242 -11.74 0.41 -0.01
N LEU A 243 -10.78 -0.21 0.67
CA LEU A 243 -9.38 0.23 0.63
C LEU A 243 -8.83 0.19 -0.80
N LEU A 244 -7.92 1.11 -1.09
CA LEU A 244 -7.34 1.32 -2.43
C LEU A 244 -5.84 1.02 -2.43
N THR A 245 -5.35 0.52 -3.56
CA THR A 245 -3.94 0.55 -3.91
C THR A 245 -3.78 0.95 -5.37
N ILE A 246 -2.61 1.46 -5.75
CA ILE A 246 -2.30 1.92 -7.10
C ILE A 246 -0.94 1.38 -7.53
N ASP A 247 -0.83 0.91 -8.77
CA ASP A 247 0.45 0.47 -9.32
C ASP A 247 1.26 1.62 -9.95
N SER A 248 2.49 1.34 -10.33
CA SER A 248 3.37 2.32 -10.98
C SER A 248 2.83 2.86 -12.30
N ASN A 249 1.93 2.12 -12.95
CA ASN A 249 1.29 2.50 -14.21
C ASN A 249 0.01 3.33 -13.99
N GLY A 250 -0.36 3.63 -12.75
CA GLY A 250 -1.56 4.40 -12.43
C GLY A 250 -2.86 3.60 -12.47
N THR A 251 -2.77 2.27 -12.47
CA THR A 251 -3.95 1.40 -12.33
C THR A 251 -4.31 1.24 -10.87
N LEU A 252 -5.57 1.53 -10.53
CA LEU A 252 -6.11 1.33 -9.19
C LEU A 252 -6.70 -0.06 -9.03
N TYR A 253 -6.65 -0.55 -7.80
CA TYR A 253 -7.29 -1.80 -7.40
C TYR A 253 -8.07 -1.60 -6.11
N THR A 254 -9.28 -2.14 -6.08
CA THR A 254 -10.17 -2.07 -4.91
C THR A 254 -11.28 -3.11 -5.02
N LYS A 255 -11.97 -3.31 -3.92
CA LYS A 255 -13.27 -3.98 -3.92
C LYS A 255 -14.27 -3.22 -4.81
N CYS A 256 -15.07 -3.97 -5.56
CA CYS A 256 -16.16 -3.42 -6.38
C CYS A 256 -17.40 -4.31 -6.30
N ASN A 257 -18.24 -4.12 -5.37
CA ASN A 257 -19.37 -4.91 -4.88
C ASN A 257 -18.97 -5.85 -3.72
N SER A 258 -19.90 -6.71 -3.26
CA SER A 258 -19.67 -7.54 -2.07
C SER A 258 -18.67 -8.66 -2.28
N THR A 259 -18.47 -9.14 -3.52
CA THR A 259 -17.73 -10.37 -3.81
C THR A 259 -16.61 -10.20 -4.83
N ALA A 260 -16.38 -8.98 -5.34
CA ALA A 260 -15.45 -8.75 -6.42
C ALA A 260 -14.35 -7.74 -6.08
N VAL A 261 -13.22 -7.91 -6.76
CA VAL A 261 -12.14 -6.94 -6.85
C VAL A 261 -12.01 -6.48 -8.29
N CYS A 262 -11.88 -5.17 -8.45
CA CYS A 262 -11.75 -4.51 -9.74
C CYS A 262 -10.41 -3.82 -9.90
N ARG A 263 -9.96 -3.73 -11.14
CA ARG A 263 -8.98 -2.75 -11.58
C ARG A 263 -9.69 -1.55 -12.23
N ILE A 264 -9.13 -0.37 -12.03
CA ILE A 264 -9.56 0.87 -12.67
C ILE A 264 -8.38 1.42 -13.44
N SER A 265 -8.50 1.50 -14.76
CA SER A 265 -7.45 1.98 -15.65
C SER A 265 -7.36 3.52 -15.63
N GLN A 266 -6.31 4.09 -16.23
CA GLN A 266 -6.10 5.54 -16.29
C GLN A 266 -7.23 6.30 -17.00
N ASP A 267 -7.92 5.65 -17.94
CA ASP A 267 -9.11 6.17 -18.65
C ASP A 267 -10.40 6.08 -17.82
N ASN A 268 -10.29 5.66 -16.54
CA ASN A 268 -11.37 5.40 -15.60
C ASN A 268 -12.28 4.21 -15.97
N SER A 269 -11.88 3.35 -16.90
CA SER A 269 -12.59 2.10 -17.16
C SER A 269 -12.44 1.14 -15.98
N VAL A 270 -13.53 0.45 -15.61
CA VAL A 270 -13.60 -0.47 -14.49
C VAL A 270 -13.77 -1.89 -15.01
N ALA A 271 -12.89 -2.79 -14.62
CA ALA A 271 -12.94 -4.20 -14.98
C ALA A 271 -12.80 -5.11 -13.75
N VAL A 272 -13.68 -6.11 -13.63
CA VAL A 272 -13.58 -7.15 -12.59
C VAL A 272 -12.39 -8.04 -12.90
N ILE A 273 -11.51 -8.26 -11.92
CA ILE A 273 -10.36 -9.17 -12.04
C ILE A 273 -10.55 -10.47 -11.25
N ALA A 274 -11.42 -10.46 -10.23
CA ALA A 274 -11.84 -11.65 -9.49
C ALA A 274 -13.17 -11.38 -8.80
N ASN A 275 -14.05 -12.37 -8.67
CA ASN A 275 -15.42 -12.19 -8.17
C ASN A 275 -15.91 -13.29 -7.20
N ASP A 276 -15.00 -14.05 -6.61
CA ASP A 276 -15.27 -15.17 -5.72
C ASP A 276 -14.83 -14.91 -4.27
N PHE A 277 -14.90 -13.65 -3.83
CA PHE A 277 -14.62 -13.24 -2.46
C PHE A 277 -15.87 -13.34 -1.58
N GLU A 278 -15.68 -13.59 -0.28
CA GLU A 278 -16.76 -13.41 0.71
C GLU A 278 -16.91 -11.93 1.09
N ASP A 279 -15.80 -11.27 1.43
CA ASP A 279 -15.74 -9.85 1.79
C ASP A 279 -14.32 -9.30 1.57
N ALA A 280 -14.01 -8.93 0.33
CA ALA A 280 -12.73 -8.31 0.01
C ALA A 280 -12.53 -7.02 0.82
N ARG A 281 -11.33 -6.83 1.39
CA ARG A 281 -10.96 -5.70 2.23
C ARG A 281 -9.69 -5.03 1.73
N GLY A 282 -8.59 -5.16 2.49
CA GLY A 282 -7.31 -4.59 2.15
C GLY A 282 -6.73 -5.14 0.86
N VAL A 283 -6.14 -4.27 0.07
CA VAL A 283 -5.45 -4.57 -1.17
C VAL A 283 -4.05 -3.97 -1.14
N ALA A 284 -3.05 -4.72 -1.60
CA ALA A 284 -1.67 -4.23 -1.71
C ALA A 284 -0.97 -4.87 -2.93
N ILE A 285 -0.14 -4.09 -3.60
CA ILE A 285 0.63 -4.54 -4.76
C ILE A 285 2.02 -4.94 -4.31
N ASP A 286 2.46 -6.10 -4.75
CA ASP A 286 3.85 -6.54 -4.72
C ASP A 286 4.46 -6.35 -6.12
N PRO A 287 5.20 -5.26 -6.33
CA PRO A 287 5.76 -4.98 -7.64
C PRO A 287 6.89 -5.94 -8.01
N GLY A 288 7.57 -6.53 -7.02
CA GLY A 288 8.67 -7.47 -7.23
C GLY A 288 8.22 -8.81 -7.81
N HIS A 289 7.01 -9.24 -7.43
CA HIS A 289 6.43 -10.51 -7.89
C HIS A 289 5.25 -10.33 -8.86
N HIS A 290 4.91 -9.10 -9.23
CA HIS A 290 3.73 -8.77 -10.06
C HIS A 290 2.43 -9.36 -9.50
N LEU A 291 2.20 -9.21 -8.20
CA LEU A 291 1.04 -9.74 -7.50
C LEU A 291 0.20 -8.63 -6.88
N LEU A 292 -1.10 -8.80 -6.91
CA LEU A 292 -2.04 -8.10 -6.05
C LEU A 292 -2.41 -9.02 -4.88
N TYR A 293 -2.11 -8.62 -3.68
CA TYR A 293 -2.61 -9.27 -2.48
C TYR A 293 -3.96 -8.66 -2.08
N VAL A 294 -4.90 -9.53 -1.73
CA VAL A 294 -6.24 -9.14 -1.30
C VAL A 294 -6.60 -9.90 -0.03
N ILE A 295 -7.02 -9.19 1.00
CA ILE A 295 -7.61 -9.79 2.19
C ILE A 295 -9.06 -10.15 1.87
N ASP A 296 -9.40 -11.41 2.05
CA ASP A 296 -10.77 -11.92 1.98
C ASP A 296 -11.23 -12.29 3.40
N ARG A 297 -12.05 -11.44 4.00
CA ARG A 297 -12.56 -11.63 5.35
C ARG A 297 -13.77 -12.55 5.30
N GLN A 298 -13.79 -13.58 6.14
CA GLN A 298 -14.98 -14.38 6.32
C GLN A 298 -16.07 -13.59 7.03
N LYS A 299 -17.32 -13.74 6.57
CA LYS A 299 -18.50 -13.13 7.20
C LYS A 299 -18.91 -13.84 8.49
N SER A 300 -18.40 -15.06 8.70
CA SER A 300 -18.68 -15.83 9.91
C SER A 300 -18.05 -15.18 11.14
N ALA A 301 -18.64 -15.46 12.32
CA ALA A 301 -18.14 -14.96 13.60
C ALA A 301 -16.78 -15.55 14.02
N SER A 302 -16.25 -16.54 13.29
CA SER A 302 -14.98 -17.23 13.61
C SER A 302 -13.76 -16.31 13.60
N GLY A 303 -13.86 -15.13 12.97
CA GLY A 303 -12.78 -14.15 12.95
C GLY A 303 -11.56 -14.62 12.14
N THR A 304 -11.77 -15.48 11.16
CA THR A 304 -10.74 -15.94 10.22
C THR A 304 -10.88 -15.23 8.88
N GLY A 305 -9.91 -15.39 8.02
CA GLY A 305 -9.90 -14.87 6.67
C GLY A 305 -8.90 -15.60 5.80
N THR A 306 -8.70 -15.12 4.60
CA THR A 306 -7.64 -15.58 3.71
C THR A 306 -6.89 -14.38 3.12
N LEU A 307 -5.60 -14.55 2.91
CA LEU A 307 -4.85 -13.69 2.00
C LEU A 307 -4.82 -14.37 0.63
N ARG A 308 -5.26 -13.65 -0.37
CA ARG A 308 -5.26 -14.14 -1.76
C ARG A 308 -4.27 -13.34 -2.57
N SER A 309 -3.47 -14.02 -3.40
CA SER A 309 -2.63 -13.39 -4.40
C SER A 309 -3.24 -13.54 -5.79
N ILE A 310 -3.25 -12.47 -6.58
CA ILE A 310 -3.74 -12.42 -7.95
C ILE A 310 -2.59 -11.93 -8.82
N PRO A 311 -2.16 -12.68 -9.85
CA PRO A 311 -1.14 -12.21 -10.78
C PRO A 311 -1.62 -10.95 -11.53
N LEU A 312 -0.71 -9.96 -11.64
CA LEU A 312 -0.90 -8.75 -12.43
C LEU A 312 -0.16 -8.93 -13.76
N ASN A 313 -0.92 -8.95 -14.84
CA ASN A 313 -0.39 -9.06 -16.23
C ASN A 313 -0.11 -7.69 -16.81
#